data_eb3adde90ffa11bfb869a6c9a17d54c8
#
_entry.id   eb3adde90ffa11bfb869a6c9a17d54c8
#
_cell.length_a   1.000
_cell.length_b   1.000
_cell.length_c   1.000
_cell.angle_alpha   90.00
_cell.angle_beta   90.00
_cell.angle_gamma   90.00
#
_symmetry.space_group_name_H-M   'P 1'
#
loop_
_entity.id
_entity.type
_entity.pdbx_description
1 polymer ?
#
loop_
_entity_poly.entity_id
_entity_poly.type
_entity_poly.pdbx_seq_one_letter_code
_entity_poly.pdbx_strand_id
1 'polypeptide(L)'
;MAYTEEELKKELETKEYEYGFYTDIESETFPVGLSEEIVIAISKKKEEPEWMTLWRLEAFKIWKEMEEPEWANVHYEKPDFQAISYYSAPKKADPNKTLDDVDPELLEMYKKLGISVDEQKKLQNVAVDIVMDSVSVATTFKKTLAEKGIIFCSISEAIKEHPELVKKYLGSVVPKTDNFYAALNSAVFSDGSFCYIPKGVRCPMELSTYFRINQAGTGQFERTLVIADEASYVSYLEGCTAPSRDENQLHAAVVELISLDDAEIKYSTVQNWFPGNKEGKGGVYNFVTKRALCEKNAKVSWTQVETGSAVTWKYPSCILKGDNSIGEFYSIAVTNNYQQADTGTKMIHLGKNTKSTIISKGISAGKSQNSYRGLVQVSSRAANARNFSQCDSLLMGNECGAHTFPYIEAKNKSAMIEHEATTSKIGEDQIFYCNQRGIDTEKAIALIVNGFSKEVLNKLPMEFAVEAQKLLEISLEGSVG
;
A
#
# COMPACT_ATOMS: atom_id res chain seq x y z
N MET A 1 -39.88 9.99 3.66
CA MET A 1 -40.62 8.74 3.38
C MET A 1 -39.78 7.64 3.97
N ALA A 2 -40.33 6.78 4.81
CA ALA A 2 -39.59 5.65 5.36
C ALA A 2 -39.56 4.56 4.28
N TYR A 3 -38.39 4.06 3.95
CA TYR A 3 -38.22 2.92 3.07
C TYR A 3 -38.88 1.67 3.67
N THR A 4 -39.52 0.86 2.86
CA THR A 4 -40.03 -0.44 3.28
C THR A 4 -38.87 -1.43 3.41
N GLU A 5 -39.02 -2.46 4.25
CA GLU A 5 -37.97 -3.50 4.46
C GLU A 5 -37.56 -4.19 3.14
N GLU A 6 -38.47 -4.32 2.18
CA GLU A 6 -38.22 -4.84 0.83
C GLU A 6 -37.42 -3.88 -0.06
N GLU A 7 -37.67 -2.57 0.05
CA GLU A 7 -36.90 -1.54 -0.68
C GLU A 7 -35.49 -1.42 -0.14
N LEU A 8 -35.32 -1.49 1.19
CA LEU A 8 -33.99 -1.55 1.83
C LEU A 8 -33.21 -2.82 1.45
N LYS A 9 -33.91 -3.99 1.41
CA LYS A 9 -33.30 -5.24 0.97
C LYS A 9 -32.85 -5.18 -0.50
N LYS A 10 -33.66 -4.59 -1.36
CA LYS A 10 -33.35 -4.43 -2.78
C LYS A 10 -32.24 -3.43 -3.03
N GLU A 11 -32.13 -2.38 -2.22
CA GLU A 11 -31.04 -1.39 -2.26
C GLU A 11 -29.74 -1.98 -1.73
N LEU A 12 -29.79 -2.85 -0.71
CA LEU A 12 -28.64 -3.59 -0.17
C LEU A 12 -28.17 -4.70 -1.11
N GLU A 13 -29.07 -5.40 -1.80
CA GLU A 13 -28.74 -6.43 -2.80
C GLU A 13 -28.17 -5.83 -4.10
N THR A 14 -28.38 -4.55 -4.37
CA THR A 14 -27.90 -3.82 -5.55
C THR A 14 -26.69 -2.91 -5.26
N LYS A 15 -26.18 -2.84 -4.03
CA LYS A 15 -24.93 -2.14 -3.76
C LYS A 15 -23.76 -2.89 -4.37
N GLU A 16 -23.50 -2.59 -5.63
CA GLU A 16 -22.26 -2.93 -6.30
C GLU A 16 -21.09 -2.23 -5.61
N TYR A 17 -19.92 -2.86 -5.66
CA TYR A 17 -18.68 -2.26 -5.18
C TYR A 17 -18.50 -0.85 -5.76
N GLU A 18 -18.62 0.18 -4.91
CA GLU A 18 -18.70 1.60 -5.30
C GLU A 18 -17.51 2.04 -6.18
N TYR A 19 -16.35 1.41 -6.03
CA TYR A 19 -15.12 1.67 -6.79
C TYR A 19 -14.95 0.74 -7.99
N GLY A 20 -15.87 -0.18 -8.24
CA GLY A 20 -15.86 -1.19 -9.30
C GLY A 20 -16.21 -0.67 -10.69
N PHE A 21 -16.46 0.63 -10.88
CA PHE A 21 -16.81 1.22 -12.17
C PHE A 21 -15.60 1.26 -13.13
N TYR A 22 -15.92 1.19 -14.43
CA TYR A 22 -14.93 1.40 -15.50
C TYR A 22 -15.02 2.83 -16.01
N THR A 23 -13.86 3.36 -16.41
CA THR A 23 -13.80 4.59 -17.16
C THR A 23 -13.43 4.23 -18.60
N ASP A 24 -14.27 4.60 -19.57
CA ASP A 24 -14.05 4.32 -20.99
C ASP A 24 -13.05 5.34 -21.57
N ILE A 25 -11.79 5.22 -21.13
CA ILE A 25 -10.68 6.06 -21.59
C ILE A 25 -9.87 5.26 -22.58
N GLU A 26 -9.73 5.81 -23.80
CA GLU A 26 -8.88 5.23 -24.84
C GLU A 26 -7.43 5.13 -24.37
N SER A 27 -6.94 3.91 -24.22
CA SER A 27 -5.57 3.63 -23.74
C SER A 27 -4.70 3.05 -24.85
N GLU A 28 -3.41 3.39 -24.81
CA GLU A 28 -2.37 2.72 -25.57
C GLU A 28 -1.77 1.63 -24.70
N THR A 29 -1.90 0.37 -25.12
CA THR A 29 -1.42 -0.80 -24.39
C THR A 29 -0.37 -1.54 -25.21
N PHE A 30 0.74 -1.93 -24.56
CA PHE A 30 1.77 -2.74 -25.22
C PHE A 30 1.32 -4.19 -25.40
N PRO A 31 1.91 -4.93 -26.36
CA PRO A 31 1.67 -6.37 -26.51
C PRO A 31 1.91 -7.11 -25.19
N VAL A 32 1.19 -8.21 -25.00
CA VAL A 32 1.38 -9.11 -23.86
C VAL A 32 2.74 -9.82 -23.94
N GLY A 33 3.23 -10.21 -22.79
CA GLY A 33 4.50 -10.93 -22.63
C GLY A 33 5.65 -10.03 -22.18
N LEU A 34 6.61 -10.64 -21.50
CA LEU A 34 7.79 -9.96 -20.98
C LEU A 34 9.05 -10.44 -21.69
N SER A 35 9.71 -9.52 -22.36
CA SER A 35 10.97 -9.74 -23.06
C SER A 35 11.91 -8.53 -22.94
N GLU A 36 13.17 -8.67 -23.39
CA GLU A 36 14.11 -7.54 -23.42
C GLU A 36 13.59 -6.39 -24.30
N GLU A 37 12.90 -6.70 -25.40
CA GLU A 37 12.31 -5.73 -26.32
C GLU A 37 11.21 -4.91 -25.62
N ILE A 38 10.36 -5.56 -24.82
CA ILE A 38 9.32 -4.87 -24.04
C ILE A 38 9.94 -3.96 -22.99
N VAL A 39 10.98 -4.41 -22.27
CA VAL A 39 11.71 -3.58 -21.31
C VAL A 39 12.32 -2.34 -21.97
N ILE A 40 12.96 -2.52 -23.15
CA ILE A 40 13.51 -1.41 -23.94
C ILE A 40 12.39 -0.48 -24.45
N ALA A 41 11.24 -1.04 -24.87
CA ALA A 41 10.10 -0.27 -25.34
C ALA A 41 9.50 0.61 -24.24
N ILE A 42 9.38 0.10 -22.98
CA ILE A 42 8.95 0.88 -21.82
C ILE A 42 9.90 2.07 -21.60
N SER A 43 11.22 1.80 -21.56
CA SER A 43 12.23 2.84 -21.36
C SER A 43 12.21 3.92 -22.45
N LYS A 44 12.06 3.52 -23.72
CA LYS A 44 11.91 4.44 -24.87
C LYS A 44 10.64 5.25 -24.77
N LYS A 45 9.50 4.61 -24.44
CA LYS A 45 8.21 5.31 -24.31
C LYS A 45 8.24 6.38 -23.24
N LYS A 46 9.00 6.13 -22.17
CA LYS A 46 9.20 7.07 -21.06
C LYS A 46 10.34 8.06 -21.30
N GLU A 47 11.04 7.95 -22.44
CA GLU A 47 12.19 8.79 -22.80
C GLU A 47 13.28 8.78 -21.71
N GLU A 48 13.53 7.61 -21.16
CA GLU A 48 14.50 7.45 -20.08
C GLU A 48 15.94 7.54 -20.60
N PRO A 49 16.89 8.03 -19.78
CA PRO A 49 18.30 8.03 -20.13
C PRO A 49 18.85 6.60 -20.17
N GLU A 50 19.93 6.39 -20.94
CA GLU A 50 20.56 5.08 -21.21
C GLU A 50 20.87 4.29 -19.92
N TRP A 51 21.34 4.98 -18.87
CA TRP A 51 21.66 4.32 -17.58
C TRP A 51 20.46 3.64 -16.95
N MET A 52 19.24 4.20 -17.15
CA MET A 52 18.01 3.63 -16.63
C MET A 52 17.59 2.40 -17.46
N THR A 53 17.73 2.46 -18.77
CA THR A 53 17.51 1.30 -19.65
C THR A 53 18.40 0.13 -19.25
N LEU A 54 19.70 0.38 -19.04
CA LEU A 54 20.65 -0.64 -18.60
C LEU A 54 20.30 -1.21 -17.22
N TRP A 55 19.86 -0.36 -16.29
CA TRP A 55 19.42 -0.77 -14.95
C TRP A 55 18.20 -1.71 -15.01
N ARG A 56 17.23 -1.42 -15.89
CA ARG A 56 16.06 -2.27 -16.14
C ARG A 56 16.42 -3.63 -16.74
N LEU A 57 17.29 -3.63 -17.76
CA LEU A 57 17.74 -4.85 -18.43
C LEU A 57 18.52 -5.77 -17.47
N GLU A 58 19.32 -5.20 -16.59
CA GLU A 58 19.99 -5.97 -15.53
C GLU A 58 18.97 -6.59 -14.57
N ALA A 59 17.95 -5.83 -14.14
CA ALA A 59 16.88 -6.33 -13.29
C ALA A 59 16.10 -7.46 -13.98
N PHE A 60 15.82 -7.34 -15.28
CA PHE A 60 15.14 -8.37 -16.06
C PHE A 60 15.95 -9.67 -16.12
N LYS A 61 17.28 -9.58 -16.32
CA LYS A 61 18.16 -10.76 -16.30
C LYS A 61 18.14 -11.46 -14.94
N ILE A 62 18.23 -10.69 -13.85
CA ILE A 62 18.15 -11.20 -12.48
C ILE A 62 16.80 -11.90 -12.26
N TRP A 63 15.69 -11.27 -12.67
CA TRP A 63 14.35 -11.83 -12.52
C TRP A 63 14.20 -13.18 -13.24
N LYS A 64 14.76 -13.34 -14.44
CA LYS A 64 14.72 -14.60 -15.20
C LYS A 64 15.42 -15.76 -14.50
N GLU A 65 16.37 -15.48 -13.63
CA GLU A 65 17.13 -16.47 -12.85
C GLU A 65 16.47 -16.77 -11.50
N MET A 66 15.46 -15.98 -11.08
CA MET A 66 14.74 -16.17 -9.83
C MET A 66 13.55 -17.10 -9.99
N GLU A 67 13.25 -17.83 -8.95
CA GLU A 67 12.01 -18.59 -8.82
C GLU A 67 10.98 -17.81 -8.00
N GLU A 68 9.71 -17.90 -8.38
CA GLU A 68 8.61 -17.31 -7.61
C GLU A 68 8.55 -18.01 -6.25
N PRO A 69 8.59 -17.25 -5.13
CA PRO A 69 8.64 -17.83 -3.81
C PRO A 69 7.31 -18.47 -3.41
N GLU A 70 7.37 -19.56 -2.61
CA GLU A 70 6.21 -20.36 -2.18
C GLU A 70 6.05 -20.42 -0.65
N TRP A 71 6.79 -19.60 0.09
CA TRP A 71 6.80 -19.66 1.56
C TRP A 71 5.64 -18.91 2.23
N ALA A 72 4.92 -18.03 1.52
CA ALA A 72 3.77 -17.33 2.07
C ALA A 72 2.58 -18.26 2.28
N ASN A 73 1.79 -18.02 3.32
CA ASN A 73 0.61 -18.80 3.64
C ASN A 73 -0.61 -18.34 2.83
N VAL A 74 -0.46 -18.33 1.52
CA VAL A 74 -1.50 -18.02 0.53
C VAL A 74 -1.46 -19.02 -0.60
N HIS A 75 -2.63 -19.35 -1.16
CA HIS A 75 -2.80 -20.31 -2.24
C HIS A 75 -3.54 -19.64 -3.38
N TYR A 76 -2.89 -19.55 -4.54
CA TYR A 76 -3.42 -18.88 -5.72
C TYR A 76 -2.87 -19.53 -6.98
N GLU A 77 -3.58 -19.36 -8.09
CA GLU A 77 -3.07 -19.71 -9.41
C GLU A 77 -1.96 -18.72 -9.80
N LYS A 78 -0.75 -19.24 -10.09
CA LYS A 78 0.39 -18.39 -10.44
C LYS A 78 0.09 -17.58 -11.69
N PRO A 79 0.42 -16.28 -11.70
CA PRO A 79 0.24 -15.44 -12.88
C PRO A 79 1.04 -15.97 -14.07
N ASP A 80 0.40 -16.03 -15.24
CA ASP A 80 1.14 -16.21 -16.49
C ASP A 80 1.77 -14.88 -16.91
N PHE A 81 3.05 -14.72 -16.61
CA PHE A 81 3.80 -13.51 -16.93
C PHE A 81 3.93 -13.23 -18.45
N GLN A 82 3.58 -14.21 -19.29
CA GLN A 82 3.54 -14.01 -20.76
C GLN A 82 2.15 -13.63 -21.28
N ALA A 83 1.12 -13.71 -20.46
CA ALA A 83 -0.24 -13.28 -20.77
C ALA A 83 -0.58 -11.84 -20.31
N ILE A 84 0.34 -11.17 -19.61
CA ILE A 84 0.15 -9.83 -19.06
C ILE A 84 0.78 -8.78 -19.96
N SER A 85 0.13 -7.62 -20.14
CA SER A 85 0.75 -6.41 -20.67
C SER A 85 1.42 -5.61 -19.55
N TYR A 86 2.63 -5.10 -19.82
CA TYR A 86 3.47 -4.41 -18.82
C TYR A 86 3.44 -2.89 -18.96
N TYR A 87 2.67 -2.35 -19.88
CA TYR A 87 2.49 -0.92 -20.03
C TYR A 87 1.11 -0.62 -20.63
N SER A 88 0.39 0.27 -19.98
CA SER A 88 -0.83 0.88 -20.50
C SER A 88 -0.89 2.34 -20.06
N ALA A 89 -1.27 3.24 -20.95
CA ALA A 89 -1.40 4.66 -20.65
C ALA A 89 -2.59 5.26 -21.38
N PRO A 90 -3.34 6.20 -20.77
CA PRO A 90 -4.36 6.98 -21.47
C PRO A 90 -3.75 7.73 -22.65
N LYS A 91 -4.35 7.67 -23.84
CA LYS A 91 -3.82 8.34 -25.05
C LYS A 91 -3.70 9.86 -24.94
N LYS A 92 -4.46 10.49 -24.05
CA LYS A 92 -4.50 11.95 -23.84
C LYS A 92 -3.80 12.41 -22.56
N ALA A 93 -3.01 11.57 -21.90
CA ALA A 93 -2.27 11.96 -20.70
C ALA A 93 -1.14 12.95 -21.06
N ASP A 94 -1.19 14.16 -20.49
CA ASP A 94 -0.13 15.16 -20.59
C ASP A 94 0.41 15.40 -19.17
N PRO A 95 1.64 14.96 -18.86
CA PRO A 95 2.22 15.06 -17.54
C PRO A 95 2.45 16.52 -17.03
N ASN A 96 2.32 17.50 -17.95
CA ASN A 96 2.46 18.93 -17.59
C ASN A 96 1.14 19.60 -17.21
N LYS A 97 0.01 18.88 -17.27
CA LYS A 97 -1.30 19.45 -16.93
C LYS A 97 -1.49 19.58 -15.42
N THR A 98 -2.04 20.71 -15.04
CA THR A 98 -2.58 20.93 -13.68
C THR A 98 -3.99 20.35 -13.61
N LEU A 99 -4.55 20.18 -12.39
CA LEU A 99 -5.93 19.72 -12.21
C LEU A 99 -6.98 20.61 -12.92
N ASP A 100 -6.65 21.86 -13.23
CA ASP A 100 -7.53 22.77 -13.99
C ASP A 100 -7.55 22.46 -15.48
N ASP A 101 -6.57 21.70 -16.00
CA ASP A 101 -6.40 21.33 -17.40
C ASP A 101 -6.76 19.86 -17.69
N VAL A 102 -7.24 19.12 -16.67
CA VAL A 102 -7.58 17.71 -16.77
C VAL A 102 -8.89 17.52 -17.53
N ASP A 103 -8.93 16.46 -18.34
CA ASP A 103 -10.12 16.04 -19.10
C ASP A 103 -11.34 15.93 -18.18
N PRO A 104 -12.52 16.50 -18.55
CA PRO A 104 -13.74 16.44 -17.76
C PRO A 104 -14.15 15.01 -17.37
N GLU A 105 -13.88 14.00 -18.20
CA GLU A 105 -14.18 12.60 -17.91
C GLU A 105 -13.30 12.06 -16.76
N LEU A 106 -12.03 12.47 -16.72
CA LEU A 106 -11.12 12.17 -15.61
C LEU A 106 -11.55 12.88 -14.31
N LEU A 107 -12.00 14.14 -14.40
CA LEU A 107 -12.53 14.87 -13.25
C LEU A 107 -13.79 14.22 -12.68
N GLU A 108 -14.68 13.70 -13.54
CA GLU A 108 -15.87 12.99 -13.11
C GLU A 108 -15.53 11.64 -12.44
N MET A 109 -14.51 10.95 -12.97
CA MET A 109 -13.95 9.76 -12.34
C MET A 109 -13.41 10.06 -10.94
N TYR A 110 -12.66 11.15 -10.75
CA TYR A 110 -12.15 11.55 -9.44
C TYR A 110 -13.27 11.82 -8.44
N LYS A 111 -14.35 12.47 -8.87
CA LYS A 111 -15.55 12.67 -8.04
C LYS A 111 -16.18 11.35 -7.62
N LYS A 112 -16.30 10.38 -8.53
CA LYS A 112 -16.81 9.03 -8.24
C LYS A 112 -15.92 8.24 -7.28
N LEU A 113 -14.60 8.47 -7.31
CA LEU A 113 -13.64 7.87 -6.38
C LEU A 113 -13.66 8.52 -4.99
N GLY A 114 -14.52 9.53 -4.76
CA GLY A 114 -14.50 10.29 -3.52
C GLY A 114 -13.28 11.22 -3.42
N ILE A 115 -12.45 11.28 -4.46
CA ILE A 115 -11.37 12.24 -4.59
C ILE A 115 -12.00 13.57 -5.00
N SER A 116 -12.52 14.30 -4.03
CA SER A 116 -13.14 15.60 -4.28
C SER A 116 -12.07 16.63 -4.65
N VAL A 117 -11.86 16.81 -5.96
CA VAL A 117 -10.95 17.83 -6.50
C VAL A 117 -11.32 19.22 -5.98
N ASP A 118 -12.61 19.51 -5.79
CA ASP A 118 -13.12 20.76 -5.25
C ASP A 118 -12.95 20.87 -3.73
N GLU A 119 -13.03 19.76 -2.99
CA GLU A 119 -12.74 19.71 -1.55
C GLU A 119 -11.23 19.75 -1.31
N GLN A 120 -10.41 19.12 -2.15
CA GLN A 120 -8.94 19.19 -2.07
C GLN A 120 -8.42 20.61 -2.39
N LYS A 121 -9.08 21.36 -3.28
CA LYS A 121 -8.84 22.81 -3.41
C LYS A 121 -9.21 23.58 -2.13
N LYS A 122 -10.10 23.05 -1.30
CA LYS A 122 -10.52 23.62 -0.01
C LYS A 122 -9.72 23.06 1.18
N LEU A 123 -9.23 21.82 1.09
CA LEU A 123 -8.28 21.23 2.05
C LEU A 123 -6.89 21.84 1.78
N GLN A 124 -6.63 22.99 2.36
CA GLN A 124 -5.43 23.83 2.14
C GLN A 124 -4.11 23.15 2.56
N ASN A 125 -4.12 21.84 2.92
CA ASN A 125 -3.00 21.17 3.56
C ASN A 125 -2.63 19.79 2.96
N VAL A 126 -3.13 19.42 1.78
CA VAL A 126 -2.78 18.12 1.13
C VAL A 126 -2.34 18.35 -0.31
N ALA A 127 -1.13 17.91 -0.65
CA ALA A 127 -0.67 17.85 -2.03
C ALA A 127 -0.93 16.44 -2.59
N VAL A 128 -1.52 16.34 -3.76
CA VAL A 128 -1.95 15.08 -4.36
C VAL A 128 -1.27 14.85 -5.71
N ASP A 129 -0.79 13.64 -5.93
CA ASP A 129 -0.40 13.09 -7.23
C ASP A 129 -1.35 11.95 -7.61
N ILE A 130 -1.71 11.82 -8.87
CA ILE A 130 -2.65 10.81 -9.33
C ILE A 130 -2.00 10.01 -10.46
N VAL A 131 -1.88 8.71 -10.23
CA VAL A 131 -1.31 7.75 -11.19
C VAL A 131 -2.43 6.83 -11.71
N MET A 132 -2.61 6.81 -13.02
CA MET A 132 -3.58 5.97 -13.70
C MET A 132 -2.86 4.99 -14.62
N ASP A 133 -3.04 3.69 -14.39
CA ASP A 133 -2.30 2.61 -15.04
C ASP A 133 -0.78 2.87 -14.97
N SER A 134 -0.15 3.27 -16.07
CA SER A 134 1.31 3.43 -16.16
C SER A 134 1.81 4.89 -16.15
N VAL A 135 0.96 5.88 -15.85
CA VAL A 135 1.35 7.32 -15.99
C VAL A 135 0.78 8.18 -14.87
N SER A 136 1.60 9.11 -14.35
CA SER A 136 1.10 10.24 -13.55
C SER A 136 0.32 11.18 -14.46
N VAL A 137 -0.91 11.51 -14.05
CA VAL A 137 -1.83 12.33 -14.85
C VAL A 137 -2.02 13.73 -14.29
N ALA A 138 -1.74 13.96 -13.00
CA ALA A 138 -1.83 15.29 -12.38
C ALA A 138 -1.09 15.35 -11.02
N THR A 139 -0.36 16.44 -10.78
CA THR A 139 0.26 16.74 -9.48
C THR A 139 -0.14 18.13 -9.01
N THR A 140 -0.56 18.28 -7.75
CA THR A 140 -0.99 19.54 -7.15
C THR A 140 0.12 20.18 -6.31
N PHE A 141 0.01 21.50 -6.05
CA PHE A 141 0.91 22.26 -5.16
C PHE A 141 2.42 22.18 -5.48
N LYS A 142 2.80 21.70 -6.66
CA LYS A 142 4.21 21.55 -7.07
C LYS A 142 5.03 22.84 -6.88
N LYS A 143 4.45 24.02 -7.21
CA LYS A 143 5.12 25.32 -7.03
C LYS A 143 5.35 25.69 -5.58
N THR A 144 4.33 25.52 -4.73
CA THR A 144 4.40 25.83 -3.29
C THR A 144 5.42 24.95 -2.57
N LEU A 145 5.52 23.69 -2.96
CA LEU A 145 6.52 22.75 -2.43
C LEU A 145 7.94 23.13 -2.92
N ALA A 146 8.07 23.49 -4.20
CA ALA A 146 9.34 23.91 -4.80
C ALA A 146 9.93 25.16 -4.16
N GLU A 147 9.11 26.14 -3.68
CA GLU A 147 9.56 27.31 -2.94
C GLU A 147 10.31 26.95 -1.64
N LYS A 148 10.04 25.77 -1.08
CA LYS A 148 10.76 25.21 0.08
C LYS A 148 11.87 24.24 -0.31
N GLY A 149 12.15 24.09 -1.62
CA GLY A 149 13.09 23.13 -2.15
C GLY A 149 12.62 21.68 -2.10
N ILE A 150 11.34 21.43 -1.78
CA ILE A 150 10.75 20.10 -1.75
C ILE A 150 10.48 19.66 -3.19
N ILE A 151 10.92 18.45 -3.55
CA ILE A 151 10.62 17.82 -4.82
C ILE A 151 9.50 16.80 -4.56
N PHE A 152 8.38 16.96 -5.26
CA PHE A 152 7.28 16.00 -5.27
C PHE A 152 6.76 15.90 -6.71
N CYS A 153 7.04 14.77 -7.35
CA CYS A 153 6.73 14.54 -8.76
C CYS A 153 6.66 13.04 -9.04
N SER A 154 6.33 12.67 -10.28
CA SER A 154 6.42 11.26 -10.69
C SER A 154 7.88 10.78 -10.70
N ILE A 155 8.08 9.47 -10.49
CA ILE A 155 9.43 8.88 -10.60
C ILE A 155 9.99 9.02 -12.02
N SER A 156 9.13 9.02 -13.04
CA SER A 156 9.52 9.23 -14.44
C SER A 156 10.08 10.63 -14.69
N GLU A 157 9.48 11.66 -14.08
CA GLU A 157 10.01 13.01 -14.11
C GLU A 157 11.33 13.10 -13.35
N ALA A 158 11.40 12.51 -12.15
CA ALA A 158 12.62 12.53 -11.33
C ALA A 158 13.82 11.86 -12.01
N ILE A 159 13.61 10.79 -12.77
CA ILE A 159 14.68 10.12 -13.55
C ILE A 159 15.33 11.08 -14.55
N LYS A 160 14.54 12.00 -15.13
CA LYS A 160 14.99 12.98 -16.13
C LYS A 160 15.56 14.24 -15.49
N GLU A 161 14.85 14.83 -14.53
CA GLU A 161 15.16 16.15 -13.96
C GLU A 161 16.08 16.10 -12.74
N HIS A 162 16.08 14.97 -12.01
CA HIS A 162 16.86 14.79 -10.77
C HIS A 162 17.70 13.50 -10.79
N PRO A 163 18.43 13.20 -11.91
CA PRO A 163 19.10 11.90 -12.11
C PRO A 163 20.12 11.58 -11.00
N GLU A 164 20.77 12.58 -10.42
CA GLU A 164 21.79 12.36 -9.38
C GLU A 164 21.16 11.83 -8.08
N LEU A 165 20.00 12.34 -7.68
CA LEU A 165 19.27 11.83 -6.52
C LEU A 165 18.75 10.42 -6.79
N VAL A 166 18.15 10.20 -7.98
CA VAL A 166 17.61 8.89 -8.34
C VAL A 166 18.74 7.84 -8.40
N LYS A 167 19.86 8.12 -9.07
CA LYS A 167 21.02 7.19 -9.12
C LYS A 167 21.57 6.85 -7.74
N LYS A 168 21.56 7.82 -6.82
CA LYS A 168 22.09 7.63 -5.49
C LYS A 168 21.21 6.71 -4.64
N TYR A 169 19.88 6.83 -4.76
CA TYR A 169 18.96 6.23 -3.81
C TYR A 169 18.08 5.09 -4.38
N LEU A 170 17.79 5.08 -5.68
CA LEU A 170 16.99 4.03 -6.30
C LEU A 170 17.67 2.66 -6.18
N GLY A 171 16.97 1.70 -5.59
CA GLY A 171 17.50 0.36 -5.34
C GLY A 171 18.51 0.27 -4.21
N SER A 172 18.71 1.35 -3.44
CA SER A 172 19.66 1.35 -2.30
C SER A 172 19.10 0.64 -1.07
N VAL A 173 17.78 0.55 -0.94
CA VAL A 173 17.08 -0.08 0.18
C VAL A 173 16.36 -1.35 -0.25
N VAL A 174 15.79 -1.35 -1.45
CA VAL A 174 15.23 -2.54 -2.11
C VAL A 174 16.02 -2.79 -3.41
N PRO A 175 17.14 -3.51 -3.36
CA PRO A 175 17.95 -3.80 -4.54
C PRO A 175 17.20 -4.71 -5.53
N LYS A 176 17.64 -4.73 -6.78
CA LYS A 176 17.11 -5.60 -7.84
C LYS A 176 17.14 -7.09 -7.50
N THR A 177 17.97 -7.47 -6.55
CA THR A 177 18.19 -8.85 -6.07
C THR A 177 17.38 -9.19 -4.83
N ASP A 178 16.52 -8.31 -4.34
CA ASP A 178 15.83 -8.50 -3.06
C ASP A 178 14.87 -9.70 -3.06
N ASN A 179 13.99 -9.75 -4.03
CA ASN A 179 13.05 -10.84 -4.24
C ASN A 179 12.49 -10.82 -5.67
N PHE A 180 11.79 -11.89 -6.05
CA PHE A 180 11.22 -12.09 -7.38
C PHE A 180 10.37 -10.90 -7.87
N TYR A 181 9.43 -10.41 -7.05
CA TYR A 181 8.55 -9.30 -7.44
C TYR A 181 9.24 -7.93 -7.42
N ALA A 182 10.26 -7.75 -6.58
CA ALA A 182 11.08 -6.54 -6.60
C ALA A 182 11.99 -6.50 -7.85
N ALA A 183 12.50 -7.64 -8.29
CA ALA A 183 13.25 -7.75 -9.53
C ALA A 183 12.35 -7.48 -10.74
N LEU A 184 11.15 -8.09 -10.79
CA LEU A 184 10.14 -7.83 -11.81
C LEU A 184 9.76 -6.34 -11.86
N ASN A 185 9.39 -5.76 -10.72
CA ASN A 185 9.09 -4.33 -10.63
C ASN A 185 10.25 -3.49 -11.15
N SER A 186 11.48 -3.80 -10.75
CA SER A 186 12.67 -3.07 -11.21
C SER A 186 12.84 -3.08 -12.73
N ALA A 187 12.47 -4.17 -13.39
CA ALA A 187 12.54 -4.28 -14.85
C ALA A 187 11.46 -3.46 -15.56
N VAL A 188 10.23 -3.43 -15.01
CA VAL A 188 9.05 -2.95 -15.73
C VAL A 188 8.26 -1.82 -15.08
N PHE A 189 8.66 -1.29 -13.91
CA PHE A 189 7.89 -0.22 -13.29
C PHE A 189 7.66 0.91 -14.27
N SER A 190 6.42 1.38 -14.30
CA SER A 190 6.02 2.37 -15.29
C SER A 190 5.93 3.76 -14.70
N ASP A 191 5.41 3.89 -13.49
CA ASP A 191 5.44 5.15 -12.74
C ASP A 191 5.39 4.91 -11.23
N GLY A 192 5.19 5.96 -10.47
CA GLY A 192 5.16 6.01 -9.02
C GLY A 192 5.59 7.38 -8.54
N SER A 193 5.80 7.55 -7.25
CA SER A 193 6.11 8.85 -6.68
C SER A 193 7.58 9.00 -6.33
N PHE A 194 8.10 10.18 -6.60
CA PHE A 194 9.39 10.65 -6.08
C PHE A 194 9.18 11.82 -5.13
N CYS A 195 9.73 11.70 -3.93
CA CYS A 195 9.67 12.76 -2.93
C CYS A 195 11.06 12.97 -2.30
N TYR A 196 11.54 14.21 -2.32
CA TYR A 196 12.75 14.63 -1.61
C TYR A 196 12.44 15.84 -0.74
N ILE A 197 12.70 15.69 0.56
CA ILE A 197 12.57 16.78 1.54
C ILE A 197 13.98 17.24 1.91
N PRO A 198 14.33 18.52 1.66
CA PRO A 198 15.65 19.04 1.95
C PRO A 198 15.97 19.07 3.44
N LYS A 199 17.26 19.10 3.76
CA LYS A 199 17.79 19.21 5.12
C LYS A 199 17.12 20.32 5.93
N GLY A 200 16.64 19.95 7.13
CA GLY A 200 16.02 20.88 8.08
C GLY A 200 14.61 21.34 7.69
N VAL A 201 14.05 20.89 6.59
CA VAL A 201 12.73 21.28 6.12
C VAL A 201 11.66 20.34 6.69
N ARG A 202 10.65 20.95 7.30
CA ARG A 202 9.42 20.24 7.67
C ARG A 202 8.38 20.46 6.56
N CYS A 203 7.94 19.38 5.93
CA CYS A 203 6.92 19.47 4.88
C CYS A 203 5.66 20.15 5.45
N PRO A 204 5.16 21.23 4.83
CA PRO A 204 4.07 22.03 5.40
C PRO A 204 2.70 21.38 5.27
N MET A 205 2.57 20.32 4.47
CA MET A 205 1.31 19.65 4.16
C MET A 205 1.50 18.14 4.04
N GLU A 206 0.41 17.40 4.12
CA GLU A 206 0.40 15.97 3.77
C GLU A 206 0.65 15.81 2.26
N LEU A 207 1.47 14.86 1.89
CA LEU A 207 1.63 14.43 0.50
C LEU A 207 0.80 13.18 0.26
N SER A 208 0.13 13.09 -0.87
CA SER A 208 -0.72 11.93 -1.17
C SER A 208 -0.57 11.52 -2.63
N THR A 209 -0.55 10.21 -2.87
CA THR A 209 -0.64 9.66 -4.22
C THR A 209 -1.75 8.62 -4.28
N TYR A 210 -2.59 8.74 -5.32
CA TYR A 210 -3.63 7.77 -5.61
C TYR A 210 -3.27 6.98 -6.85
N PHE A 211 -3.30 5.65 -6.71
CA PHE A 211 -3.08 4.69 -7.79
C PHE A 211 -4.39 4.04 -8.21
N ARG A 212 -4.64 4.04 -9.51
CA ARG A 212 -5.82 3.41 -10.10
C ARG A 212 -5.43 2.49 -11.24
N ILE A 213 -5.73 1.21 -11.11
CA ILE A 213 -5.73 0.28 -12.26
C ILE A 213 -7.06 0.47 -12.98
N ASN A 214 -7.03 0.67 -14.29
CA ASN A 214 -8.25 0.81 -15.09
C ASN A 214 -8.31 -0.20 -16.24
N GLN A 215 -7.17 -0.50 -16.90
CA GLN A 215 -7.12 -1.33 -18.09
C GLN A 215 -7.11 -2.84 -17.76
N ALA A 216 -7.91 -3.65 -18.49
CA ALA A 216 -7.92 -5.11 -18.38
C ALA A 216 -6.64 -5.75 -18.93
N GLY A 217 -6.27 -6.94 -18.43
CA GLY A 217 -5.14 -7.73 -18.93
C GLY A 217 -3.78 -7.05 -18.73
N THR A 218 -3.71 -5.99 -17.91
CA THR A 218 -2.47 -5.27 -17.58
C THR A 218 -2.06 -5.51 -16.13
N GLY A 219 -0.75 -5.63 -15.91
CA GLY A 219 -0.19 -5.54 -14.56
C GLY A 219 0.08 -4.08 -14.18
N GLN A 220 0.03 -3.79 -12.88
CA GLN A 220 0.40 -2.50 -12.30
C GLN A 220 1.73 -2.63 -11.55
N PHE A 221 2.71 -1.81 -11.95
CA PHE A 221 4.07 -1.89 -11.43
C PHE A 221 4.54 -0.50 -11.01
N GLU A 222 4.34 -0.17 -9.75
CA GLU A 222 4.65 1.14 -9.18
C GLU A 222 5.96 1.14 -8.42
N ARG A 223 6.70 2.24 -8.51
CA ARG A 223 7.91 2.42 -7.72
C ARG A 223 7.94 3.78 -7.07
N THR A 224 7.84 3.79 -5.73
CA THR A 224 7.86 5.01 -4.91
C THR A 224 9.19 5.13 -4.18
N LEU A 225 9.79 6.32 -4.24
CA LEU A 225 11.04 6.66 -3.56
C LEU A 225 10.85 7.95 -2.76
N VAL A 226 10.93 7.84 -1.43
CA VAL A 226 10.81 8.98 -0.51
C VAL A 226 12.10 9.16 0.26
N ILE A 227 12.68 10.34 0.19
CA ILE A 227 13.93 10.71 0.84
C ILE A 227 13.67 11.88 1.76
N ALA A 228 13.81 11.69 3.07
CA ALA A 228 13.86 12.74 4.06
C ALA A 228 15.31 13.01 4.44
N ASP A 229 15.85 14.15 4.03
CA ASP A 229 17.22 14.56 4.33
C ASP A 229 17.36 14.93 5.81
N GLU A 230 18.56 15.18 6.29
CA GLU A 230 18.87 15.39 7.69
C GLU A 230 17.91 16.40 8.37
N ALA A 231 17.39 16.03 9.53
CA ALA A 231 16.47 16.82 10.36
C ALA A 231 15.19 17.30 9.62
N SER A 232 14.76 16.56 8.60
CA SER A 232 13.54 16.86 7.85
C SER A 232 12.35 16.00 8.28
N TYR A 233 11.16 16.38 7.83
CA TYR A 233 9.91 15.67 8.15
C TYR A 233 8.98 15.61 6.95
N VAL A 234 8.37 14.47 6.74
CA VAL A 234 7.27 14.29 5.79
C VAL A 234 6.23 13.30 6.30
N SER A 235 4.97 13.61 6.00
CA SER A 235 3.85 12.66 6.08
C SER A 235 3.34 12.41 4.68
N TYR A 236 3.26 11.13 4.31
CA TYR A 236 2.91 10.68 2.96
C TYR A 236 1.81 9.62 3.04
N LEU A 237 0.82 9.74 2.19
CA LEU A 237 -0.27 8.78 2.06
C LEU A 237 -0.32 8.18 0.66
N GLU A 238 -0.54 6.88 0.60
CA GLU A 238 -0.80 6.10 -0.61
C GLU A 238 -2.23 5.56 -0.56
N GLY A 239 -3.04 5.92 -1.55
CA GLY A 239 -4.36 5.35 -1.80
C GLY A 239 -4.36 4.49 -3.06
N CYS A 240 -5.00 3.32 -3.03
CA CYS A 240 -5.02 2.39 -4.16
C CYS A 240 -6.41 1.81 -4.38
N THR A 241 -6.86 1.80 -5.65
CA THR A 241 -8.15 1.21 -6.04
C THR A 241 -8.07 0.50 -7.39
N ALA A 242 -8.94 -0.48 -7.62
CA ALA A 242 -9.11 -1.15 -8.91
C ALA A 242 -10.61 -1.41 -9.20
N PRO A 243 -11.02 -1.48 -10.49
CA PRO A 243 -12.37 -1.85 -10.87
C PRO A 243 -12.65 -3.34 -10.59
N SER A 244 -13.94 -3.68 -10.54
CA SER A 244 -14.40 -5.07 -10.46
C SER A 244 -14.15 -5.78 -11.78
N ARG A 245 -13.46 -6.94 -11.78
CA ARG A 245 -13.20 -7.77 -12.97
C ARG A 245 -13.21 -9.24 -12.62
N ASP A 246 -13.69 -10.09 -13.54
CA ASP A 246 -13.67 -11.56 -13.39
C ASP A 246 -12.29 -12.18 -13.66
N GLU A 247 -11.31 -11.37 -14.07
CA GLU A 247 -9.92 -11.74 -14.29
C GLU A 247 -9.06 -11.36 -13.07
N ASN A 248 -8.02 -12.14 -12.81
CA ASN A 248 -7.00 -11.75 -11.83
C ASN A 248 -6.08 -10.67 -12.42
N GLN A 249 -5.81 -9.64 -11.63
CA GLN A 249 -4.88 -8.57 -11.99
C GLN A 249 -3.66 -8.59 -11.07
N LEU A 250 -2.46 -8.50 -11.65
CA LEU A 250 -1.23 -8.44 -10.88
C LEU A 250 -0.87 -6.99 -10.52
N HIS A 251 -0.74 -6.72 -9.23
CA HIS A 251 -0.14 -5.50 -8.72
C HIS A 251 1.16 -5.86 -7.99
N ALA A 252 2.29 -5.37 -8.49
CA ALA A 252 3.60 -5.58 -7.87
C ALA A 252 4.32 -4.25 -7.70
N ALA A 253 4.29 -3.69 -6.49
CA ALA A 253 4.86 -2.40 -6.18
C ALA A 253 6.11 -2.49 -5.30
N VAL A 254 6.97 -1.48 -5.42
CA VAL A 254 8.13 -1.29 -4.55
C VAL A 254 8.13 0.12 -3.96
N VAL A 255 8.31 0.21 -2.64
CA VAL A 255 8.46 1.47 -1.91
C VAL A 255 9.77 1.47 -1.14
N GLU A 256 10.58 2.50 -1.39
CA GLU A 256 11.84 2.75 -0.68
C GLU A 256 11.76 4.05 0.10
N LEU A 257 11.98 3.99 1.42
CA LEU A 257 12.05 5.16 2.28
C LEU A 257 13.47 5.30 2.82
N ILE A 258 14.03 6.49 2.69
CA ILE A 258 15.35 6.83 3.24
C ILE A 258 15.16 7.98 4.22
N SER A 259 15.32 7.69 5.51
CA SER A 259 15.29 8.69 6.59
C SER A 259 16.71 8.90 7.09
N LEU A 260 17.32 10.05 6.72
CA LEU A 260 18.67 10.41 7.11
C LEU A 260 18.71 10.87 8.57
N ASP A 261 19.86 11.30 9.08
CA ASP A 261 20.06 11.65 10.50
C ASP A 261 19.00 12.64 10.99
N ASP A 262 18.39 12.33 12.14
CA ASP A 262 17.35 13.15 12.79
C ASP A 262 16.06 13.37 11.96
N ALA A 263 15.88 12.69 10.83
CA ALA A 263 14.71 12.85 9.97
C ALA A 263 13.55 11.92 10.38
N GLU A 264 12.33 12.30 10.01
CA GLU A 264 11.11 11.51 10.27
C GLU A 264 10.25 11.38 9.02
N ILE A 265 9.86 10.13 8.71
CA ILE A 265 8.89 9.80 7.66
C ILE A 265 7.70 9.09 8.29
N LYS A 266 6.49 9.61 8.08
CA LYS A 266 5.24 8.89 8.27
C LYS A 266 4.73 8.45 6.91
N TYR A 267 4.52 7.14 6.73
CA TYR A 267 4.00 6.59 5.49
C TYR A 267 2.72 5.80 5.78
N SER A 268 1.63 6.29 5.26
CA SER A 268 0.31 5.69 5.42
C SER A 268 -0.17 5.08 4.11
N THR A 269 -0.85 3.93 4.18
CA THR A 269 -1.48 3.29 3.03
C THR A 269 -2.92 2.96 3.37
N VAL A 270 -3.84 3.34 2.48
CA VAL A 270 -5.23 2.88 2.51
C VAL A 270 -5.49 2.20 1.17
N GLN A 271 -5.67 0.87 1.19
CA GLN A 271 -5.87 0.07 -0.01
C GLN A 271 -7.27 -0.51 -0.05
N ASN A 272 -7.91 -0.37 -1.20
CA ASN A 272 -9.22 -0.90 -1.50
C ASN A 272 -9.21 -1.51 -2.91
N TRP A 273 -8.57 -2.66 -3.03
CA TRP A 273 -8.54 -3.42 -4.28
C TRP A 273 -9.79 -4.27 -4.45
N PHE A 274 -10.13 -4.62 -5.67
CA PHE A 274 -11.22 -5.57 -5.93
C PHE A 274 -10.85 -6.96 -5.39
N PRO A 275 -11.70 -7.57 -4.52
CA PRO A 275 -11.38 -8.83 -3.83
C PRO A 275 -11.68 -10.09 -4.63
N GLY A 276 -12.25 -9.97 -5.82
CA GLY A 276 -12.92 -11.03 -6.55
C GLY A 276 -14.43 -11.05 -6.29
N ASN A 277 -15.14 -11.85 -7.06
CA ASN A 277 -16.60 -12.01 -6.94
C ASN A 277 -16.98 -12.94 -5.75
N LYS A 278 -18.27 -13.15 -5.53
CA LYS A 278 -18.79 -13.98 -4.42
C LYS A 278 -18.35 -15.45 -4.49
N GLU A 279 -17.97 -15.93 -5.66
CA GLU A 279 -17.43 -17.28 -5.91
C GLU A 279 -15.89 -17.34 -5.76
N GLY A 280 -15.23 -16.23 -5.45
CA GLY A 280 -13.78 -16.13 -5.30
C GLY A 280 -13.02 -16.07 -6.63
N LYS A 281 -13.67 -15.69 -7.73
CA LYS A 281 -13.03 -15.52 -9.04
C LYS A 281 -12.63 -14.08 -9.27
N GLY A 282 -11.52 -13.90 -10.00
CA GLY A 282 -10.97 -12.58 -10.30
C GLY A 282 -10.33 -11.94 -9.08
N GLY A 283 -10.17 -10.62 -9.13
CA GLY A 283 -9.59 -9.83 -8.06
C GLY A 283 -8.09 -9.59 -8.21
N VAL A 284 -7.57 -8.70 -7.37
CA VAL A 284 -6.18 -8.24 -7.46
C VAL A 284 -5.26 -9.16 -6.65
N TYR A 285 -4.14 -9.55 -7.24
CA TYR A 285 -2.98 -10.12 -6.56
C TYR A 285 -2.04 -8.96 -6.19
N ASN A 286 -1.98 -8.64 -4.91
CA ASN A 286 -1.31 -7.46 -4.39
C ASN A 286 0.02 -7.86 -3.71
N PHE A 287 1.11 -7.86 -4.48
CA PHE A 287 2.45 -8.26 -4.03
C PHE A 287 3.36 -7.03 -3.90
N VAL A 288 3.61 -6.59 -2.67
CA VAL A 288 4.26 -5.31 -2.41
C VAL A 288 5.49 -5.46 -1.52
N THR A 289 6.60 -4.90 -1.97
CA THR A 289 7.84 -4.80 -1.18
C THR A 289 8.02 -3.36 -0.72
N LYS A 290 7.93 -3.12 0.60
CA LYS A 290 8.17 -1.80 1.21
C LYS A 290 9.33 -1.89 2.19
N ARG A 291 10.30 -0.97 2.10
CA ARG A 291 11.42 -0.96 3.04
C ARG A 291 11.91 0.44 3.35
N ALA A 292 12.21 0.67 4.63
CA ALA A 292 12.79 1.90 5.14
C ALA A 292 14.20 1.68 5.66
N LEU A 293 15.09 2.62 5.36
CA LEU A 293 16.39 2.78 6.00
C LEU A 293 16.31 3.95 6.98
N CYS A 294 16.65 3.70 8.25
CA CYS A 294 16.68 4.71 9.30
C CYS A 294 18.11 4.93 9.76
N GLU A 295 18.65 6.12 9.53
CA GLU A 295 19.96 6.54 10.01
C GLU A 295 19.88 7.03 11.47
N LYS A 296 20.90 7.72 12.00
CA LYS A 296 20.99 8.10 13.41
C LYS A 296 19.82 9.00 13.84
N ASN A 297 19.19 8.64 14.98
CA ASN A 297 18.00 9.31 15.54
C ASN A 297 16.79 9.39 14.57
N ALA A 298 16.87 8.77 13.40
CA ALA A 298 15.81 8.82 12.41
C ALA A 298 14.60 7.99 12.85
N LYS A 299 13.42 8.37 12.36
CA LYS A 299 12.18 7.68 12.65
C LYS A 299 11.41 7.39 11.36
N VAL A 300 10.92 6.16 11.22
CA VAL A 300 9.93 5.80 10.20
C VAL A 300 8.72 5.12 10.86
N SER A 301 7.53 5.60 10.50
CA SER A 301 6.27 5.04 10.95
C SER A 301 5.45 4.59 9.75
N TRP A 302 5.19 3.30 9.66
CA TRP A 302 4.28 2.70 8.69
C TRP A 302 2.90 2.58 9.31
N THR A 303 1.87 3.08 8.61
CA THR A 303 0.47 2.82 8.96
C THR A 303 -0.25 2.27 7.75
N GLN A 304 -0.90 1.12 7.86
CA GLN A 304 -1.61 0.55 6.72
C GLN A 304 -2.97 -0.01 7.08
N VAL A 305 -3.92 0.23 6.18
CA VAL A 305 -5.25 -0.37 6.17
C VAL A 305 -5.39 -1.12 4.85
N GLU A 306 -5.42 -2.44 4.95
CA GLU A 306 -5.53 -3.35 3.82
C GLU A 306 -6.93 -3.90 3.77
N THR A 307 -7.67 -3.53 2.73
CA THR A 307 -8.98 -4.08 2.41
C THR A 307 -9.00 -4.50 0.95
N GLY A 308 -9.86 -5.45 0.62
CA GLY A 308 -9.92 -5.96 -0.75
C GLY A 308 -8.75 -6.90 -1.07
N SER A 309 -8.40 -7.00 -2.36
CA SER A 309 -7.50 -7.98 -2.96
C SER A 309 -7.95 -9.44 -2.82
N ALA A 310 -7.81 -10.23 -3.85
CA ALA A 310 -7.99 -11.69 -3.75
C ALA A 310 -6.85 -12.31 -2.94
N VAL A 311 -5.63 -11.86 -3.19
CA VAL A 311 -4.42 -12.26 -2.46
C VAL A 311 -3.59 -11.03 -2.11
N THR A 312 -3.23 -10.89 -0.84
CA THR A 312 -2.30 -9.84 -0.38
C THR A 312 -1.04 -10.46 0.18
N TRP A 313 0.10 -9.98 -0.31
CA TRP A 313 1.42 -10.39 0.14
C TRP A 313 2.30 -9.16 0.34
N LYS A 314 2.42 -8.68 1.61
CA LYS A 314 3.00 -7.36 1.88
C LYS A 314 3.67 -7.27 3.24
N TYR A 315 4.96 -6.94 3.25
CA TYR A 315 5.76 -6.85 4.46
C TYR A 315 6.60 -5.56 4.50
N PRO A 316 6.03 -4.41 4.91
CA PRO A 316 6.81 -3.22 5.19
C PRO A 316 7.90 -3.50 6.21
N SER A 317 9.07 -2.95 6.03
CA SER A 317 10.21 -3.22 6.92
C SER A 317 10.98 -1.96 7.28
N CYS A 318 11.66 -1.98 8.44
CA CYS A 318 12.59 -0.94 8.86
C CYS A 318 13.97 -1.54 9.13
N ILE A 319 14.99 -1.00 8.47
CA ILE A 319 16.39 -1.25 8.78
C ILE A 319 16.83 -0.12 9.71
N LEU A 320 16.90 -0.38 11.02
CA LEU A 320 17.31 0.56 12.05
C LEU A 320 18.84 0.58 12.14
N LYS A 321 19.47 1.25 11.16
CA LYS A 321 20.91 1.23 10.93
C LYS A 321 21.64 2.17 11.86
N GLY A 322 21.13 3.38 12.06
CA GLY A 322 21.75 4.39 12.91
C GLY A 322 21.39 4.21 14.39
N ASP A 323 22.25 4.70 15.28
CA ASP A 323 22.00 4.69 16.71
C ASP A 323 20.75 5.52 17.05
N ASN A 324 19.95 5.07 18.03
CA ASN A 324 18.69 5.66 18.49
C ASN A 324 17.58 5.72 17.43
N SER A 325 17.71 5.06 16.30
CA SER A 325 16.67 5.07 15.27
C SER A 325 15.41 4.30 15.75
N ILE A 326 14.25 4.69 15.19
CA ILE A 326 12.94 4.20 15.60
C ILE A 326 12.15 3.71 14.38
N GLY A 327 11.60 2.50 14.48
CA GLY A 327 10.69 1.93 13.48
C GLY A 327 9.34 1.62 14.11
N GLU A 328 8.26 2.07 13.48
CA GLU A 328 6.89 1.78 13.93
C GLU A 328 6.10 1.13 12.80
N PHE A 329 5.25 0.18 13.15
CA PHE A 329 4.33 -0.48 12.23
C PHE A 329 2.97 -0.63 12.87
N TYR A 330 1.97 -0.02 12.26
CA TYR A 330 0.57 -0.09 12.65
C TYR A 330 -0.23 -0.62 11.47
N SER A 331 -0.96 -1.72 11.63
CA SER A 331 -1.70 -2.31 10.52
C SER A 331 -3.06 -2.85 10.91
N ILE A 332 -4.00 -2.72 9.96
CA ILE A 332 -5.27 -3.45 9.92
C ILE A 332 -5.31 -4.19 8.60
N ALA A 333 -5.51 -5.51 8.65
CA ALA A 333 -5.77 -6.33 7.48
C ALA A 333 -7.15 -6.98 7.61
N VAL A 334 -8.05 -6.67 6.69
CA VAL A 334 -9.41 -7.21 6.65
C VAL A 334 -9.56 -8.14 5.47
N THR A 335 -9.99 -9.36 5.75
CA THR A 335 -10.27 -10.37 4.74
C THR A 335 -11.69 -10.91 4.90
N ASN A 336 -12.39 -11.11 3.79
CA ASN A 336 -13.74 -11.67 3.75
C ASN A 336 -13.87 -12.66 2.58
N ASN A 337 -14.93 -13.45 2.55
CA ASN A 337 -15.18 -14.45 1.51
C ASN A 337 -13.97 -15.37 1.30
N TYR A 338 -13.37 -15.38 0.11
CA TYR A 338 -12.23 -16.23 -0.27
C TYR A 338 -10.87 -15.49 -0.26
N GLN A 339 -10.83 -14.27 0.26
CA GLN A 339 -9.61 -13.48 0.32
C GLN A 339 -8.53 -14.15 1.18
N GLN A 340 -7.29 -13.98 0.78
CA GLN A 340 -6.14 -14.48 1.50
C GLN A 340 -5.13 -13.35 1.71
N ALA A 341 -4.66 -13.18 2.93
CA ALA A 341 -3.63 -12.21 3.25
C ALA A 341 -2.50 -12.86 4.06
N ASP A 342 -1.26 -12.71 3.60
CA ASP A 342 -0.06 -12.92 4.41
C ASP A 342 0.66 -11.58 4.49
N THR A 343 0.43 -10.87 5.58
CA THR A 343 0.95 -9.52 5.81
C THR A 343 1.79 -9.48 7.07
N GLY A 344 2.48 -8.37 7.28
CA GLY A 344 3.28 -8.20 8.49
C GLY A 344 4.42 -7.23 8.31
N THR A 345 5.49 -7.43 9.07
CA THR A 345 6.60 -6.49 9.07
C THR A 345 7.93 -7.13 9.44
N LYS A 346 9.02 -6.43 9.11
CA LYS A 346 10.38 -6.81 9.52
C LYS A 346 11.05 -5.61 10.20
N MET A 347 11.49 -5.78 11.45
CA MET A 347 12.24 -4.79 12.21
C MET A 347 13.67 -5.29 12.42
N ILE A 348 14.63 -4.68 11.75
CA ILE A 348 16.04 -5.11 11.74
C ILE A 348 16.87 -4.08 12.50
N HIS A 349 17.28 -4.42 13.72
CA HIS A 349 18.08 -3.57 14.60
C HIS A 349 19.57 -3.76 14.35
N LEU A 350 20.24 -2.74 13.82
CA LEU A 350 21.68 -2.72 13.56
C LEU A 350 22.43 -1.73 14.46
N GLY A 351 21.84 -0.55 14.72
CA GLY A 351 22.36 0.50 15.60
C GLY A 351 22.08 0.24 17.07
N LYS A 352 22.72 0.99 17.96
CA LYS A 352 22.53 0.95 19.42
C LYS A 352 21.29 1.75 19.83
N ASN A 353 20.66 1.35 20.96
CA ASN A 353 19.49 2.02 21.55
C ASN A 353 18.30 2.16 20.56
N THR A 354 18.24 1.32 19.56
CA THR A 354 17.16 1.33 18.56
C THR A 354 15.85 0.83 19.16
N LYS A 355 14.74 1.34 18.67
CA LYS A 355 13.39 0.97 19.14
C LYS A 355 12.50 0.57 18.00
N SER A 356 11.65 -0.45 18.21
CA SER A 356 10.58 -0.77 17.28
C SER A 356 9.28 -1.09 17.99
N THR A 357 8.17 -0.69 17.38
CA THR A 357 6.81 -0.97 17.84
C THR A 357 6.02 -1.58 16.69
N ILE A 358 5.35 -2.69 16.97
CA ILE A 358 4.50 -3.40 16.00
C ILE A 358 3.13 -3.57 16.63
N ILE A 359 2.09 -3.00 16.00
CA ILE A 359 0.68 -3.22 16.34
C ILE A 359 -0.03 -3.69 15.09
N SER A 360 -0.40 -4.96 15.05
CA SER A 360 -1.07 -5.56 13.90
C SER A 360 -2.43 -6.12 14.29
N LYS A 361 -3.47 -5.70 13.59
CA LYS A 361 -4.85 -6.13 13.79
C LYS A 361 -5.32 -6.88 12.54
N GLY A 362 -5.66 -8.14 12.69
CA GLY A 362 -6.23 -8.98 11.62
C GLY A 362 -7.73 -9.21 11.82
N ILE A 363 -8.53 -9.05 10.79
CA ILE A 363 -9.97 -9.36 10.83
C ILE A 363 -10.26 -10.36 9.70
N SER A 364 -10.84 -11.49 10.05
CA SER A 364 -11.18 -12.54 9.09
C SER A 364 -12.66 -12.88 9.16
N ALA A 365 -13.31 -12.92 8.01
CA ALA A 365 -14.72 -13.25 7.87
C ALA A 365 -14.95 -14.25 6.71
N GLY A 366 -16.14 -14.86 6.65
CA GLY A 366 -16.51 -15.81 5.61
C GLY A 366 -15.59 -17.03 5.58
N LYS A 367 -14.91 -17.27 4.47
CA LYS A 367 -13.93 -18.38 4.25
C LYS A 367 -12.50 -17.88 4.13
N SER A 368 -12.26 -16.62 4.48
CA SER A 368 -10.99 -15.97 4.29
C SER A 368 -9.89 -16.49 5.23
N GLN A 369 -8.63 -16.26 4.82
CA GLN A 369 -7.45 -16.63 5.59
C GLN A 369 -6.57 -15.39 5.78
N ASN A 370 -6.26 -15.03 7.02
CA ASN A 370 -5.45 -13.88 7.36
C ASN A 370 -4.24 -14.32 8.17
N SER A 371 -3.05 -14.04 7.65
CA SER A 371 -1.78 -14.41 8.28
C SER A 371 -0.99 -13.16 8.63
N TYR A 372 -0.52 -13.07 9.85
CA TYR A 372 0.50 -12.11 10.27
C TYR A 372 1.87 -12.80 10.30
N ARG A 373 2.87 -12.18 9.67
CA ARG A 373 4.26 -12.63 9.68
C ARG A 373 5.18 -11.52 10.15
N GLY A 374 5.83 -11.72 11.30
CA GLY A 374 6.69 -10.72 11.93
C GLY A 374 8.12 -11.19 12.08
N LEU A 375 9.10 -10.40 11.59
CA LEU A 375 10.51 -10.61 11.88
C LEU A 375 11.02 -9.48 12.78
N VAL A 376 11.60 -9.85 13.92
CA VAL A 376 12.40 -8.96 14.77
C VAL A 376 13.81 -9.51 14.85
N GLN A 377 14.75 -8.80 14.23
CA GLN A 377 16.16 -9.23 14.23
C GLN A 377 17.01 -8.18 14.92
N VAL A 378 17.77 -8.61 15.94
CA VAL A 378 18.71 -7.75 16.67
C VAL A 378 20.14 -8.25 16.42
N SER A 379 20.93 -7.43 15.76
CA SER A 379 22.33 -7.75 15.47
C SER A 379 23.20 -7.75 16.74
N SER A 380 24.37 -8.40 16.68
CA SER A 380 25.31 -8.44 17.82
C SER A 380 25.80 -7.03 18.25
N ARG A 381 25.78 -6.05 17.35
CA ARG A 381 26.20 -4.67 17.61
C ARG A 381 25.07 -3.79 18.20
N ALA A 382 23.82 -4.18 18.05
CA ALA A 382 22.64 -3.42 18.46
C ALA A 382 22.41 -3.51 19.98
N ALA A 383 23.27 -2.90 20.75
CA ALA A 383 23.12 -2.87 22.21
C ALA A 383 21.88 -2.05 22.61
N ASN A 384 21.18 -2.50 23.65
CA ASN A 384 19.97 -1.88 24.23
C ASN A 384 18.81 -1.73 23.21
N ALA A 385 18.76 -2.56 22.18
CA ALA A 385 17.62 -2.59 21.28
C ALA A 385 16.34 -2.99 22.03
N ARG A 386 15.22 -2.34 21.71
CA ARG A 386 13.91 -2.64 22.29
C ARG A 386 12.89 -2.87 21.20
N ASN A 387 12.09 -3.93 21.35
CA ASN A 387 10.94 -4.19 20.52
C ASN A 387 9.71 -4.48 21.38
N PHE A 388 8.57 -3.93 20.96
CA PHE A 388 7.25 -4.32 21.41
C PHE A 388 6.43 -4.75 20.19
N SER A 389 5.84 -5.95 20.25
CA SER A 389 4.99 -6.49 19.18
C SER A 389 3.68 -6.98 19.76
N GLN A 390 2.58 -6.49 19.21
CA GLN A 390 1.23 -6.96 19.53
C GLN A 390 0.52 -7.35 18.23
N CYS A 391 0.01 -8.58 18.17
CA CYS A 391 -0.66 -9.15 17.00
C CYS A 391 -2.00 -9.72 17.43
N ASP A 392 -3.08 -9.00 17.13
CA ASP A 392 -4.43 -9.41 17.52
C ASP A 392 -5.22 -9.81 16.30
N SER A 393 -5.98 -10.90 16.41
CA SER A 393 -6.85 -11.41 15.36
C SER A 393 -8.30 -11.50 15.86
N LEU A 394 -9.23 -11.04 15.03
CA LEU A 394 -10.66 -11.11 15.26
C LEU A 394 -11.32 -12.00 14.19
N LEU A 395 -11.96 -13.08 14.63
CA LEU A 395 -12.65 -14.01 13.74
C LEU A 395 -14.16 -13.72 13.72
N MET A 396 -14.72 -13.71 12.53
CA MET A 396 -16.15 -13.49 12.27
C MET A 396 -16.69 -14.66 11.45
N GLY A 397 -17.18 -15.68 12.12
CA GLY A 397 -17.65 -16.92 11.47
C GLY A 397 -16.88 -18.17 11.87
N ASN A 398 -17.18 -19.28 11.20
CA ASN A 398 -16.66 -20.62 11.54
C ASN A 398 -15.67 -21.17 10.51
N GLU A 399 -15.61 -20.58 9.30
CA GLU A 399 -14.79 -21.09 8.20
C GLU A 399 -13.58 -20.19 7.89
N CYS A 400 -13.50 -19.01 8.52
CA CYS A 400 -12.34 -18.12 8.39
C CYS A 400 -11.18 -18.53 9.31
N GLY A 401 -9.96 -18.16 8.93
CA GLY A 401 -8.75 -18.47 9.69
C GLY A 401 -7.89 -17.26 10.01
N ALA A 402 -7.16 -17.35 11.12
CA ALA A 402 -6.11 -16.41 11.49
C ALA A 402 -4.84 -17.18 11.87
N HIS A 403 -3.71 -16.76 11.34
CA HIS A 403 -2.42 -17.41 11.52
C HIS A 403 -1.36 -16.38 11.94
N THR A 404 -0.44 -16.77 12.83
CA THR A 404 0.62 -15.91 13.29
C THR A 404 1.97 -16.60 13.19
N PHE A 405 2.91 -16.00 12.46
CA PHE A 405 4.24 -16.53 12.21
C PHE A 405 5.31 -15.57 12.74
N PRO A 406 5.57 -15.52 14.06
CA PRO A 406 6.63 -14.69 14.62
C PRO A 406 8.00 -15.34 14.38
N TYR A 407 8.99 -14.52 13.99
CA TYR A 407 10.39 -14.91 13.95
C TYR A 407 11.23 -13.89 14.70
N ILE A 408 11.87 -14.31 15.78
CA ILE A 408 12.65 -13.44 16.66
C ILE A 408 14.08 -13.96 16.75
N GLU A 409 15.04 -13.12 16.35
CA GLU A 409 16.47 -13.42 16.42
C GLU A 409 17.19 -12.31 17.21
N ALA A 410 17.62 -12.60 18.44
CA ALA A 410 18.36 -11.67 19.28
C ALA A 410 19.81 -12.12 19.46
N LYS A 411 20.75 -11.43 18.82
CA LYS A 411 22.21 -11.70 18.93
C LYS A 411 22.93 -10.81 19.96
N ASN A 412 22.20 -9.90 20.62
CA ASN A 412 22.74 -9.05 21.68
C ASN A 412 22.01 -9.28 23.01
N LYS A 413 22.77 -9.53 24.09
CA LYS A 413 22.23 -9.88 25.42
C LYS A 413 21.48 -8.72 26.10
N SER A 414 21.70 -7.47 25.69
CA SER A 414 20.99 -6.30 26.22
C SER A 414 19.68 -5.99 25.49
N ALA A 415 19.30 -6.80 24.50
CA ALA A 415 18.03 -6.62 23.80
C ALA A 415 16.86 -6.95 24.71
N MET A 416 15.80 -6.16 24.62
CA MET A 416 14.51 -6.38 25.28
C MET A 416 13.44 -6.52 24.21
N ILE A 417 12.83 -7.70 24.14
CA ILE A 417 11.82 -8.02 23.13
C ILE A 417 10.58 -8.55 23.82
N GLU A 418 9.46 -7.90 23.56
CA GLU A 418 8.14 -8.26 24.06
C GLU A 418 7.27 -8.64 22.85
N HIS A 419 6.58 -9.77 22.92
CA HIS A 419 5.67 -10.23 21.86
C HIS A 419 4.40 -10.80 22.49
N GLU A 420 3.27 -10.23 22.08
CA GLU A 420 1.94 -10.68 22.46
C GLU A 420 1.15 -11.05 21.20
N ALA A 421 0.38 -12.13 21.25
CA ALA A 421 -0.54 -12.51 20.19
C ALA A 421 -1.85 -12.98 20.79
N THR A 422 -2.96 -12.42 20.30
CA THR A 422 -4.30 -12.82 20.73
C THR A 422 -5.16 -13.19 19.52
N THR A 423 -6.04 -14.15 19.71
CA THR A 423 -7.08 -14.48 18.73
C THR A 423 -8.40 -14.56 19.47
N SER A 424 -9.36 -13.77 19.03
CA SER A 424 -10.71 -13.75 19.60
C SER A 424 -11.73 -13.96 18.49
N LYS A 425 -12.90 -14.45 18.87
CA LYS A 425 -14.07 -14.55 17.98
C LYS A 425 -15.16 -13.62 18.52
N ILE A 426 -15.89 -12.97 17.63
CA ILE A 426 -17.08 -12.20 18.04
C ILE A 426 -18.07 -13.18 18.66
N GLY A 427 -18.37 -12.99 19.95
CA GLY A 427 -19.27 -13.83 20.72
C GLY A 427 -20.73 -13.50 20.43
N GLU A 428 -21.57 -14.54 20.34
CA GLU A 428 -23.03 -14.37 20.23
C GLU A 428 -23.60 -13.56 21.40
N ASP A 429 -23.01 -13.69 22.59
CA ASP A 429 -23.40 -12.93 23.79
C ASP A 429 -23.17 -11.43 23.63
N GLN A 430 -22.09 -11.03 22.94
CA GLN A 430 -21.81 -9.61 22.67
C GLN A 430 -22.85 -9.00 21.72
N ILE A 431 -23.19 -9.75 20.67
CA ILE A 431 -24.20 -9.35 19.69
C ILE A 431 -25.56 -9.31 20.38
N PHE A 432 -25.91 -10.35 21.14
CA PHE A 432 -27.15 -10.41 21.91
C PHE A 432 -27.29 -9.22 22.88
N TYR A 433 -26.24 -8.88 23.59
CA TYR A 433 -26.23 -7.72 24.49
C TYR A 433 -26.51 -6.39 23.76
N CYS A 434 -25.98 -6.22 22.55
CA CYS A 434 -26.27 -5.05 21.70
C CYS A 434 -27.71 -5.07 21.21
N ASN A 435 -28.20 -6.22 20.74
CA ASN A 435 -29.57 -6.39 20.24
C ASN A 435 -30.61 -6.10 21.32
N GLN A 436 -30.38 -6.51 22.58
CA GLN A 436 -31.25 -6.18 23.73
C GLN A 436 -31.36 -4.67 24.00
N ARG A 437 -30.47 -3.86 23.44
CA ARG A 437 -30.48 -2.39 23.54
C ARG A 437 -30.98 -1.70 22.27
N GLY A 438 -31.55 -2.48 21.34
CA GLY A 438 -32.10 -1.97 20.09
C GLY A 438 -31.02 -1.62 19.04
N ILE A 439 -29.78 -2.11 19.22
CA ILE A 439 -28.73 -2.01 18.22
C ILE A 439 -28.85 -3.28 17.34
N ASP A 440 -29.08 -3.13 16.04
CA ASP A 440 -29.13 -4.26 15.12
C ASP A 440 -27.76 -4.97 15.00
N THR A 441 -27.79 -6.21 14.52
CA THR A 441 -26.59 -7.07 14.47
C THR A 441 -25.46 -6.44 13.62
N GLU A 442 -25.77 -5.83 12.49
CA GLU A 442 -24.77 -5.19 11.61
C GLU A 442 -24.09 -4.01 12.30
N LYS A 443 -24.88 -3.14 12.95
CA LYS A 443 -24.32 -2.03 13.75
C LYS A 443 -23.51 -2.51 14.96
N ALA A 444 -23.95 -3.60 15.60
CA ALA A 444 -23.19 -4.19 16.71
C ALA A 444 -21.81 -4.66 16.24
N ILE A 445 -21.73 -5.33 15.10
CA ILE A 445 -20.51 -5.77 14.48
C ILE A 445 -19.61 -4.58 14.10
N ALA A 446 -20.16 -3.57 13.43
CA ALA A 446 -19.45 -2.35 13.08
C ALA A 446 -18.85 -1.67 14.32
N LEU A 447 -19.58 -1.59 15.43
CA LEU A 447 -19.08 -1.03 16.69
C LEU A 447 -17.91 -1.85 17.26
N ILE A 448 -17.99 -3.19 17.23
CA ILE A 448 -16.93 -4.07 17.73
C ILE A 448 -15.66 -3.93 16.86
N VAL A 449 -15.82 -3.96 15.54
CA VAL A 449 -14.74 -3.82 14.56
C VAL A 449 -14.07 -2.45 14.66
N ASN A 450 -14.86 -1.38 14.77
CA ASN A 450 -14.34 -0.03 14.95
C ASN A 450 -13.57 0.12 16.26
N GLY A 451 -14.08 -0.47 17.35
CA GLY A 451 -13.39 -0.51 18.64
C GLY A 451 -12.06 -1.25 18.56
N PHE A 452 -12.02 -2.41 17.90
CA PHE A 452 -10.83 -3.22 17.67
C PHE A 452 -9.78 -2.52 16.83
N SER A 453 -10.21 -1.75 15.83
CA SER A 453 -9.36 -1.07 14.85
C SER A 453 -8.88 0.33 15.31
N LYS A 454 -9.51 0.91 16.34
CA LYS A 454 -9.36 2.31 16.75
C LYS A 454 -7.91 2.75 16.94
N GLU A 455 -7.09 1.91 17.54
CA GLU A 455 -5.69 2.24 17.84
C GLU A 455 -4.89 2.54 16.57
N VAL A 456 -5.11 1.75 15.51
CA VAL A 456 -4.43 1.94 14.21
C VAL A 456 -5.05 3.10 13.44
N LEU A 457 -6.38 3.20 13.39
CA LEU A 457 -7.08 4.29 12.70
C LEU A 457 -6.68 5.67 13.23
N ASN A 458 -6.42 5.79 14.54
CA ASN A 458 -5.95 7.04 15.15
C ASN A 458 -4.53 7.46 14.73
N LYS A 459 -3.79 6.62 14.00
CA LYS A 459 -2.47 6.96 13.44
C LYS A 459 -2.56 7.61 12.07
N LEU A 460 -3.70 7.44 11.39
CA LEU A 460 -3.97 8.09 10.11
C LEU A 460 -4.33 9.57 10.30
N PRO A 461 -4.06 10.43 9.32
CA PRO A 461 -4.70 11.74 9.23
C PRO A 461 -6.23 11.61 9.28
N MET A 462 -6.92 12.60 9.85
CA MET A 462 -8.34 12.51 10.18
C MET A 462 -9.22 12.18 8.95
N GLU A 463 -8.95 12.79 7.82
CA GLU A 463 -9.68 12.61 6.57
C GLU A 463 -9.61 11.15 6.10
N PHE A 464 -8.42 10.56 6.16
CA PHE A 464 -8.17 9.17 5.76
C PHE A 464 -8.62 8.15 6.79
N ALA A 465 -8.65 8.53 8.07
CA ALA A 465 -9.22 7.68 9.12
C ALA A 465 -10.72 7.45 8.93
N VAL A 466 -11.47 8.49 8.49
CA VAL A 466 -12.89 8.39 8.16
C VAL A 466 -13.12 7.50 6.92
N GLU A 467 -12.32 7.67 5.89
CA GLU A 467 -12.37 6.82 4.68
C GLU A 467 -12.06 5.37 5.04
N ALA A 468 -10.97 5.12 5.77
CA ALA A 468 -10.60 3.77 6.20
C ALA A 468 -11.68 3.11 7.06
N GLN A 469 -12.33 3.86 7.97
CA GLN A 469 -13.43 3.35 8.77
C GLN A 469 -14.61 2.92 7.91
N LYS A 470 -15.00 3.73 6.92
CA LYS A 470 -16.08 3.39 5.97
C LYS A 470 -15.72 2.14 5.14
N LEU A 471 -14.48 2.00 4.70
CA LEU A 471 -14.00 0.82 3.98
C LEU A 471 -14.06 -0.45 4.83
N LEU A 472 -13.72 -0.36 6.12
CA LEU A 472 -13.84 -1.50 7.05
C LEU A 472 -15.31 -1.96 7.17
N GLU A 473 -16.25 -1.03 7.27
CA GLU A 473 -17.68 -1.33 7.35
C GLU A 473 -18.16 -2.03 6.08
N ILE A 474 -17.85 -1.49 4.90
CA ILE A 474 -18.24 -2.05 3.59
C ILE A 474 -17.61 -3.44 3.36
N SER A 475 -16.34 -3.63 3.71
CA SER A 475 -15.63 -4.90 3.50
C SER A 475 -16.22 -6.06 4.31
N LEU A 476 -16.94 -5.77 5.37
CA LEU A 476 -17.55 -6.75 6.28
C LEU A 476 -19.08 -6.84 6.16
N GLU A 477 -19.69 -6.05 5.27
CA GLU A 477 -21.13 -6.10 5.00
C GLU A 477 -21.54 -7.52 4.55
N GLY A 478 -22.57 -8.09 5.14
CA GLY A 478 -23.06 -9.44 4.81
C GLY A 478 -22.16 -10.60 5.29
N SER A 479 -21.13 -10.33 6.10
CA SER A 479 -20.20 -11.38 6.59
C SER A 479 -20.76 -12.19 7.75
N VAL A 480 -21.92 -11.83 8.30
CA VAL A 480 -22.62 -12.53 9.38
C VAL A 480 -24.04 -12.87 8.90
N GLY A 481 -24.18 -14.06 8.36
CA GLY A 481 -25.43 -14.72 8.00
C GLY A 481 -25.48 -16.09 8.62
#